data_28dbe4691d5c29011e3b21a13c6e0184
#
_entry.id   28dbe4691d5c29011e3b21a13c6e0184
#
_cell.length_a   1.000
_cell.length_b   1.000
_cell.length_c   1.000
_cell.angle_alpha   90.00
_cell.angle_beta   90.00
_cell.angle_gamma   90.00
#
_symmetry.space_group_name_H-M   'P 1'
#
loop_
_entity.id
_entity.type
_entity.pdbx_description
1 polymer ?
#
loop_
_entity_poly.entity_id
_entity_poly.type
_entity_poly.pdbx_seq_one_letter_code
_entity_poly.pdbx_strand_id
1 'polypeptide(L)'
;RQVRRRLDQAGLAGVKIVVSGGMDEDEIADLVHGGAAIDGFGVGTKMGVSDDAPYLDLVYKLTEYAGEGRLKSSPGKKTLPGRKQVFRSRENGVYSGDIVCPREEENPGSPLLRQVMDRGRILDSAREDLDTIRSRCSEEMKRLPEEVRSIAPANNPYPVTVSRSLQNRQQRLLERHGSGER
;
A
#
# COMPACT_ATOMS: atom_id res chain seq x y z
N ARG A 1 2.99 -27.55 -22.51
CA ARG A 1 3.12 -28.83 -23.26
C ARG A 1 2.28 -29.96 -22.66
N GLN A 2 2.30 -30.19 -21.35
CA GLN A 2 1.49 -31.26 -20.73
C GLN A 2 -0.03 -31.03 -20.88
N VAL A 3 -0.51 -29.80 -20.69
CA VAL A 3 -1.93 -29.46 -20.86
C VAL A 3 -2.39 -29.73 -22.29
N ARG A 4 -1.63 -29.25 -23.28
CA ARG A 4 -1.94 -29.50 -24.70
C ARG A 4 -2.02 -30.99 -25.02
N ARG A 5 -1.03 -31.75 -24.55
CA ARG A 5 -1.01 -33.21 -24.77
C ARG A 5 -2.23 -33.91 -24.15
N ARG A 6 -2.64 -33.51 -22.94
CA ARG A 6 -3.85 -34.07 -22.30
C ARG A 6 -5.12 -33.73 -23.05
N LEU A 7 -5.23 -32.49 -23.53
CA LEU A 7 -6.37 -32.07 -24.35
C LEU A 7 -6.45 -32.85 -25.67
N ASP A 8 -5.32 -33.03 -26.35
CA ASP A 8 -5.24 -33.79 -27.59
C ASP A 8 -5.61 -35.28 -27.39
N GLN A 9 -5.13 -35.89 -26.30
CA GLN A 9 -5.49 -37.27 -25.93
C GLN A 9 -6.97 -37.45 -25.60
N ALA A 10 -7.61 -36.37 -25.10
CA ALA A 10 -9.04 -36.35 -24.84
C ALA A 10 -9.89 -35.98 -26.05
N GLY A 11 -9.32 -35.84 -27.24
CA GLY A 11 -10.04 -35.44 -28.47
C GLY A 11 -10.40 -33.94 -28.51
N LEU A 12 -9.79 -33.13 -27.61
CA LEU A 12 -10.09 -31.70 -27.47
C LEU A 12 -9.00 -30.82 -28.13
N ALA A 13 -8.54 -31.20 -29.31
CA ALA A 13 -7.50 -30.48 -30.05
C ALA A 13 -7.88 -29.02 -30.38
N GLY A 14 -9.17 -28.72 -30.56
CA GLY A 14 -9.65 -27.37 -30.83
C GLY A 14 -9.71 -26.43 -29.61
N VAL A 15 -9.49 -26.93 -28.39
CA VAL A 15 -9.50 -26.08 -27.17
C VAL A 15 -8.23 -25.25 -27.12
N LYS A 16 -8.40 -23.92 -27.00
CA LYS A 16 -7.31 -22.96 -26.91
C LYS A 16 -6.78 -22.84 -25.47
N ILE A 17 -5.49 -22.62 -25.34
CA ILE A 17 -4.80 -22.40 -24.08
C ILE A 17 -4.43 -20.92 -23.99
N VAL A 18 -4.98 -20.23 -22.99
CA VAL A 18 -4.65 -18.83 -22.68
C VAL A 18 -3.95 -18.79 -21.33
N VAL A 19 -2.84 -18.07 -21.24
CA VAL A 19 -2.09 -17.88 -20.01
C VAL A 19 -2.18 -16.41 -19.58
N SER A 20 -2.40 -16.17 -18.29
CA SER A 20 -2.44 -14.82 -17.73
C SER A 20 -1.90 -14.81 -16.31
N GLY A 21 -1.54 -13.61 -15.81
CA GLY A 21 -1.05 -13.38 -14.45
C GLY A 21 0.41 -12.94 -14.40
N GLY A 22 0.64 -11.65 -14.14
CA GLY A 22 1.96 -11.07 -13.93
C GLY A 22 2.91 -11.07 -15.13
N MET A 23 2.44 -11.38 -16.32
CA MET A 23 3.25 -11.54 -17.53
C MET A 23 3.71 -10.21 -18.12
N ASP A 24 4.95 -10.20 -18.59
CA ASP A 24 5.58 -9.12 -19.36
C ASP A 24 6.11 -9.63 -20.71
N GLU A 25 6.75 -8.74 -21.47
CA GLU A 25 7.30 -9.01 -22.78
C GLU A 25 8.41 -10.08 -22.73
N ASP A 26 9.25 -10.08 -21.71
CA ASP A 26 10.37 -11.00 -21.57
C ASP A 26 9.88 -12.41 -21.28
N GLU A 27 8.97 -12.57 -20.31
CA GLU A 27 8.35 -13.87 -20.00
C GLU A 27 7.57 -14.44 -21.20
N ILE A 28 6.88 -13.58 -21.95
CA ILE A 28 6.18 -14.00 -23.18
C ILE A 28 7.18 -14.43 -24.25
N ALA A 29 8.27 -13.66 -24.44
CA ALA A 29 9.29 -14.01 -25.39
C ALA A 29 9.92 -15.36 -25.07
N ASP A 30 10.25 -15.63 -23.83
CA ASP A 30 10.81 -16.90 -23.37
C ASP A 30 9.86 -18.08 -23.61
N LEU A 31 8.58 -17.91 -23.32
CA LEU A 31 7.56 -18.95 -23.56
C LEU A 31 7.38 -19.24 -25.06
N VAL A 32 7.38 -18.22 -25.89
CA VAL A 32 7.25 -18.35 -27.35
C VAL A 32 8.51 -19.01 -27.94
N HIS A 33 9.70 -18.53 -27.61
CA HIS A 33 10.96 -19.11 -28.06
C HIS A 33 11.14 -20.56 -27.56
N GLY A 34 10.68 -20.84 -26.34
CA GLY A 34 10.65 -22.19 -25.77
C GLY A 34 9.64 -23.14 -26.45
N GLY A 35 8.86 -22.67 -27.42
CA GLY A 35 7.86 -23.47 -28.13
C GLY A 35 6.73 -23.94 -27.21
N ALA A 36 6.28 -23.11 -26.29
CA ALA A 36 5.13 -23.39 -25.44
C ALA A 36 3.86 -23.45 -26.32
N ALA A 37 3.03 -24.47 -26.08
CA ALA A 37 1.76 -24.61 -26.80
C ALA A 37 0.69 -23.71 -26.16
N ILE A 38 0.80 -22.40 -26.43
CA ILE A 38 -0.07 -21.33 -25.91
C ILE A 38 -0.68 -20.61 -27.10
N ASP A 39 -1.98 -20.41 -27.08
CA ASP A 39 -2.77 -19.74 -28.13
C ASP A 39 -2.97 -18.26 -27.86
N GLY A 40 -2.78 -17.81 -26.62
CA GLY A 40 -2.96 -16.40 -26.25
C GLY A 40 -2.42 -16.07 -24.88
N PHE A 41 -2.09 -14.79 -24.67
CA PHE A 41 -1.60 -14.24 -23.41
C PHE A 41 -2.53 -13.13 -22.94
N GLY A 42 -2.80 -13.10 -21.62
CA GLY A 42 -3.49 -12.01 -20.95
C GLY A 42 -2.46 -11.15 -20.19
N VAL A 43 -2.12 -9.99 -20.75
CA VAL A 43 -1.21 -9.03 -20.13
C VAL A 43 -2.03 -7.92 -19.49
N GLY A 44 -1.79 -7.65 -18.22
CA GLY A 44 -2.49 -6.63 -17.46
C GLY A 44 -1.59 -5.45 -17.08
N THR A 45 -1.30 -5.33 -15.79
CA THR A 45 -0.58 -4.22 -15.19
C THR A 45 0.74 -3.88 -15.89
N LYS A 46 1.55 -4.88 -16.21
CA LYS A 46 2.88 -4.69 -16.82
C LYS A 46 2.85 -4.09 -18.24
N MET A 47 1.71 -4.14 -18.93
CA MET A 47 1.56 -3.49 -20.23
C MET A 47 1.27 -1.98 -20.14
N GLY A 48 0.66 -1.54 -19.05
CA GLY A 48 0.21 -0.16 -18.89
C GLY A 48 1.04 0.70 -17.95
N VAL A 49 2.11 0.16 -17.36
CA VAL A 49 2.88 0.81 -16.31
C VAL A 49 4.39 0.64 -16.51
N SER A 50 5.17 1.51 -15.90
CA SER A 50 6.64 1.43 -15.87
C SER A 50 7.12 0.18 -15.11
N ASP A 51 8.14 -0.48 -15.55
CA ASP A 51 8.66 -1.72 -14.93
C ASP A 51 9.27 -1.46 -13.55
N ASP A 52 9.98 -0.36 -13.42
CA ASP A 52 10.71 0.05 -12.20
C ASP A 52 9.83 0.72 -11.13
N ALA A 53 8.72 1.35 -11.53
CA ALA A 53 7.79 2.03 -10.63
C ALA A 53 6.35 1.95 -11.14
N PRO A 54 5.78 0.75 -11.25
CA PRO A 54 4.57 0.49 -12.01
C PRO A 54 3.32 1.18 -11.44
N TYR A 55 3.21 1.31 -10.13
CA TYR A 55 2.05 1.92 -9.47
C TYR A 55 2.37 2.29 -8.03
N LEU A 56 1.54 3.16 -7.47
CA LEU A 56 1.51 3.39 -6.03
C LEU A 56 0.66 2.30 -5.36
N ASP A 57 1.26 1.56 -4.44
CA ASP A 57 0.56 0.50 -3.71
C ASP A 57 -0.33 1.13 -2.62
N LEU A 58 -1.56 1.46 -2.99
CA LEU A 58 -2.55 2.06 -2.13
C LEU A 58 -3.53 1.01 -1.62
N VAL A 59 -3.79 1.03 -0.31
CA VAL A 59 -4.78 0.16 0.31
C VAL A 59 -5.85 0.97 1.03
N TYR A 60 -7.10 0.52 0.93
CA TYR A 60 -8.24 1.07 1.64
C TYR A 60 -8.73 0.08 2.71
N LYS A 61 -8.78 0.50 3.96
CA LYS A 61 -9.21 -0.33 5.09
C LYS A 61 -10.20 0.40 5.96
N LEU A 62 -11.30 -0.28 6.33
CA LEU A 62 -12.25 0.21 7.31
C LEU A 62 -11.61 0.16 8.71
N THR A 63 -11.47 1.31 9.36
CA THR A 63 -10.88 1.42 10.70
C THR A 63 -11.82 1.98 11.75
N GLU A 64 -12.97 2.56 11.33
CA GLU A 64 -14.02 3.04 12.21
C GLU A 64 -15.37 2.95 11.50
N TYR A 65 -16.42 2.56 12.23
CA TYR A 65 -17.80 2.56 11.78
C TYR A 65 -18.73 2.87 12.95
N ALA A 66 -19.67 3.79 12.74
CA ALA A 66 -20.63 4.24 13.76
C ALA A 66 -19.97 4.67 15.10
N GLY A 67 -18.82 5.36 15.02
CA GLY A 67 -18.06 5.82 16.20
C GLY A 67 -17.25 4.74 16.90
N GLU A 68 -17.31 3.49 16.44
CA GLU A 68 -16.54 2.40 17.01
C GLU A 68 -15.35 2.01 16.12
N GLY A 69 -14.20 1.77 16.75
CA GLY A 69 -13.03 1.28 16.06
C GLY A 69 -13.26 -0.08 15.41
N ARG A 70 -12.73 -0.27 14.23
CA ARG A 70 -12.72 -1.55 13.50
C ARG A 70 -11.29 -1.91 13.14
N LEU A 71 -10.98 -3.19 13.18
CA LEU A 71 -9.66 -3.69 12.82
C LEU A 71 -9.77 -5.00 12.05
N LYS A 72 -8.74 -5.31 11.28
CA LYS A 72 -8.55 -6.61 10.67
C LYS A 72 -7.52 -7.38 11.50
N SER A 73 -7.86 -8.60 11.91
CA SER A 73 -7.03 -9.45 12.79
C SER A 73 -6.26 -10.54 12.04
N SER A 74 -6.55 -10.76 10.74
CA SER A 74 -5.89 -11.79 9.94
C SER A 74 -4.36 -11.65 9.96
N PRO A 75 -3.61 -12.76 10.02
CA PRO A 75 -2.14 -12.72 9.99
C PRO A 75 -1.59 -11.90 8.80
N GLY A 76 -0.60 -11.06 9.06
CA GLY A 76 0.00 -10.18 8.04
C GLY A 76 -0.87 -9.02 7.55
N LYS A 77 -2.12 -8.90 8.03
CA LYS A 77 -3.08 -7.87 7.57
C LYS A 77 -3.71 -7.08 8.73
N LYS A 78 -3.06 -7.05 9.89
CA LYS A 78 -3.54 -6.30 11.06
C LYS A 78 -3.60 -4.80 10.75
N THR A 79 -4.70 -4.15 11.18
CA THR A 79 -4.88 -2.71 11.05
C THR A 79 -5.01 -2.05 12.41
N LEU A 80 -4.72 -0.76 12.48
CA LEU A 80 -4.93 0.05 13.68
C LEU A 80 -6.34 0.64 13.65
N PRO A 81 -7.11 0.53 14.76
CA PRO A 81 -8.50 0.98 14.81
C PRO A 81 -8.67 2.49 14.97
N GLY A 82 -9.85 2.98 14.57
CA GLY A 82 -10.28 4.35 14.79
C GLY A 82 -9.63 5.37 13.85
N ARG A 83 -10.04 6.63 14.02
CA ARG A 83 -9.43 7.78 13.34
C ARG A 83 -8.05 8.05 13.92
N LYS A 84 -7.10 8.34 13.05
CA LYS A 84 -5.70 8.50 13.43
C LYS A 84 -5.14 9.85 12.98
N GLN A 85 -4.07 10.25 13.62
CA GLN A 85 -3.16 11.29 13.19
C GLN A 85 -1.74 10.72 13.19
N VAL A 86 -0.87 11.31 12.40
CA VAL A 86 0.57 11.04 12.39
C VAL A 86 1.28 12.35 12.67
N PHE A 87 2.13 12.35 13.69
CA PHE A 87 2.99 13.50 13.99
C PHE A 87 4.42 13.19 13.61
N ARG A 88 5.03 14.10 12.86
CA ARG A 88 6.41 14.00 12.39
C ARG A 88 7.34 14.88 13.20
N SER A 89 8.34 14.27 13.78
CA SER A 89 9.39 14.95 14.53
C SER A 89 10.53 15.40 13.61
N ARG A 90 11.22 16.46 14.03
CA ARG A 90 12.38 17.01 13.32
C ARG A 90 13.49 17.35 14.30
N GLU A 91 14.71 16.96 13.94
CA GLU A 91 15.93 17.30 14.68
C GLU A 91 16.94 17.92 13.70
N ASN A 92 17.48 19.07 14.04
CA ASN A 92 18.43 19.81 13.19
C ASN A 92 17.97 20.00 11.74
N GLY A 93 16.64 20.19 11.52
CA GLY A 93 16.07 20.39 10.20
C GLY A 93 15.74 19.11 9.42
N VAL A 94 16.18 17.96 9.89
CA VAL A 94 15.95 16.63 9.27
C VAL A 94 14.83 15.89 10.01
N TYR A 95 14.04 15.13 9.31
CA TYR A 95 13.00 14.30 9.94
C TYR A 95 13.62 13.15 10.72
N SER A 96 13.20 13.00 11.98
CA SER A 96 13.77 12.02 12.92
C SER A 96 12.84 10.85 13.25
N GLY A 97 11.55 10.95 12.92
CA GLY A 97 10.60 9.85 13.13
C GLY A 97 9.16 10.32 13.14
N ASP A 98 8.26 9.34 13.03
CA ASP A 98 6.82 9.54 13.05
C ASP A 98 6.18 8.79 14.22
N ILE A 99 5.12 9.37 14.80
CA ILE A 99 4.23 8.69 15.75
C ILE A 99 2.82 8.64 15.21
N VAL A 100 2.25 7.44 15.16
CA VAL A 100 0.85 7.20 14.79
C VAL A 100 0.02 7.12 16.06
N CYS A 101 -0.99 7.97 16.20
CA CYS A 101 -1.80 8.08 17.41
C CYS A 101 -3.29 8.27 17.05
N PRO A 102 -4.22 8.16 18.03
CA PRO A 102 -5.60 8.57 17.85
C PRO A 102 -5.66 10.05 17.43
N ARG A 103 -6.66 10.40 16.61
CA ARG A 103 -6.79 11.77 16.06
C ARG A 103 -6.87 12.86 17.12
N GLU A 104 -7.44 12.55 18.27
CA GLU A 104 -7.62 13.46 19.39
C GLU A 104 -6.41 13.55 20.34
N GLU A 105 -5.38 12.71 20.13
CA GLU A 105 -4.15 12.74 20.93
C GLU A 105 -3.19 13.78 20.35
N GLU A 106 -2.71 14.65 21.20
CA GLU A 106 -1.68 15.63 20.84
C GLU A 106 -0.29 15.03 21.10
N ASN A 107 0.60 15.22 20.14
CA ASN A 107 2.00 14.78 20.25
C ASN A 107 2.93 15.88 19.74
N PRO A 108 4.18 15.91 20.20
CA PRO A 108 5.19 16.80 19.64
C PRO A 108 5.40 16.53 18.14
N GLY A 109 5.69 17.58 17.39
CA GLY A 109 5.93 17.48 15.95
C GLY A 109 4.82 18.09 15.09
N SER A 110 4.92 17.90 13.80
CA SER A 110 3.97 18.43 12.82
C SER A 110 2.93 17.37 12.43
N PRO A 111 1.62 17.66 12.51
CA PRO A 111 0.59 16.73 12.06
C PRO A 111 0.64 16.59 10.53
N LEU A 112 0.63 15.35 10.04
CA LEU A 112 0.73 15.06 8.60
C LEU A 112 -0.62 14.92 7.92
N LEU A 113 -1.64 14.40 8.63
CA LEU A 113 -2.96 14.18 8.05
C LEU A 113 -3.79 15.46 8.16
N ARG A 114 -4.27 15.94 7.03
CA ARG A 114 -5.17 17.08 6.94
C ARG A 114 -6.48 16.69 6.26
N GLN A 115 -7.56 17.32 6.62
CA GLN A 115 -8.83 17.12 5.95
C GLN A 115 -8.78 17.78 4.57
N VAL A 116 -9.09 17.02 3.54
CA VAL A 116 -9.09 17.48 2.14
C VAL A 116 -10.50 17.52 1.54
N MET A 117 -11.44 16.81 2.17
CA MET A 117 -12.83 16.73 1.70
C MET A 117 -13.79 16.74 2.89
N ASP A 118 -14.91 17.41 2.73
CA ASP A 118 -16.05 17.38 3.67
C ASP A 118 -17.36 17.23 2.90
N ARG A 119 -18.21 16.29 3.33
CA ARG A 119 -19.53 16.01 2.74
C ARG A 119 -19.54 15.94 1.21
N GLY A 120 -18.53 15.26 0.63
CA GLY A 120 -18.38 15.10 -0.82
C GLY A 120 -17.82 16.31 -1.56
N ARG A 121 -17.42 17.38 -0.86
CA ARG A 121 -16.81 18.58 -1.45
C ARG A 121 -15.35 18.68 -1.08
N ILE A 122 -14.50 18.93 -2.07
CA ILE A 122 -13.08 19.23 -1.84
C ILE A 122 -12.99 20.59 -1.17
N LEU A 123 -12.25 20.68 -0.06
CA LEU A 123 -12.00 21.94 0.65
C LEU A 123 -11.06 22.83 -0.18
N ASP A 124 -11.27 24.15 -0.13
CA ASP A 124 -10.41 25.09 -0.84
C ASP A 124 -8.96 25.03 -0.36
N SER A 125 -8.74 24.75 0.93
CA SER A 125 -7.40 24.51 1.51
C SER A 125 -6.68 23.26 0.97
N ALA A 126 -7.39 22.39 0.26
CA ALA A 126 -6.85 21.19 -0.36
C ALA A 126 -6.64 21.36 -1.88
N ARG A 127 -7.04 22.49 -2.45
CA ARG A 127 -6.84 22.81 -3.86
C ARG A 127 -5.49 23.45 -4.02
N GLU A 128 -4.58 22.73 -4.60
CA GLU A 128 -3.23 23.20 -4.90
C GLU A 128 -2.93 22.94 -6.38
N ASP A 129 -2.21 23.84 -7.02
CA ASP A 129 -1.69 23.60 -8.36
C ASP A 129 -0.51 22.61 -8.34
N LEU A 130 -0.17 22.07 -9.51
CA LEU A 130 0.87 21.07 -9.63
C LEU A 130 2.27 21.59 -9.23
N ASP A 131 2.56 22.85 -9.50
CA ASP A 131 3.86 23.45 -9.16
C ASP A 131 4.03 23.59 -7.65
N THR A 132 2.96 23.97 -6.94
CA THR A 132 2.91 24.00 -5.47
C THR A 132 3.11 22.61 -4.89
N ILE A 133 2.41 21.60 -5.42
CA ILE A 133 2.54 20.20 -4.96
C ILE A 133 3.97 19.69 -5.19
N ARG A 134 4.54 19.94 -6.38
CA ARG A 134 5.91 19.55 -6.74
C ARG A 134 6.94 20.21 -5.85
N SER A 135 6.81 21.52 -5.61
CA SER A 135 7.71 22.28 -4.76
C SER A 135 7.70 21.75 -3.35
N ARG A 136 6.49 21.53 -2.76
CA ARG A 136 6.35 20.91 -1.45
C ARG A 136 6.99 19.53 -1.39
N CYS A 137 6.75 18.67 -2.37
CA CYS A 137 7.36 17.34 -2.43
C CYS A 137 8.90 17.43 -2.42
N SER A 138 9.48 18.32 -3.22
CA SER A 138 10.92 18.54 -3.28
C SER A 138 11.48 19.00 -1.92
N GLU A 139 10.80 19.92 -1.24
CA GLU A 139 11.24 20.41 0.08
C GLU A 139 11.13 19.34 1.16
N GLU A 140 10.06 18.54 1.13
CA GLU A 140 9.89 17.44 2.08
C GLU A 140 10.96 16.34 1.87
N MET A 141 11.26 16.02 0.62
CA MET A 141 12.32 15.07 0.27
C MET A 141 13.70 15.50 0.77
N LYS A 142 14.04 16.78 0.70
CA LYS A 142 15.32 17.30 1.23
C LYS A 142 15.47 17.12 2.73
N ARG A 143 14.38 17.06 3.47
CA ARG A 143 14.34 16.90 4.93
C ARG A 143 14.40 15.44 5.39
N LEU A 144 14.23 14.48 4.48
CA LEU A 144 14.41 13.07 4.82
C LEU A 144 15.88 12.75 5.07
N PRO A 145 16.18 11.81 5.99
CA PRO A 145 17.53 11.27 6.15
C PRO A 145 18.08 10.76 4.81
N GLU A 146 19.37 10.87 4.60
CA GLU A 146 20.02 10.46 3.35
C GLU A 146 19.77 8.99 3.01
N GLU A 147 19.82 8.11 4.00
CA GLU A 147 19.52 6.68 3.84
C GLU A 147 18.10 6.43 3.33
N VAL A 148 17.13 7.25 3.75
CA VAL A 148 15.73 7.13 3.31
C VAL A 148 15.53 7.67 1.89
N ARG A 149 16.35 8.63 1.46
CA ARG A 149 16.32 9.18 0.10
C ARG A 149 17.03 8.30 -0.92
N SER A 150 17.91 7.44 -0.45
CA SER A 150 18.66 6.53 -1.32
C SER A 150 17.73 5.50 -1.96
N ILE A 151 18.00 5.14 -3.22
CA ILE A 151 17.35 3.99 -3.87
C ILE A 151 17.94 2.65 -3.40
N ALA A 152 19.09 2.67 -2.74
CA ALA A 152 19.64 1.49 -2.09
C ALA A 152 18.84 1.15 -0.82
N PRO A 153 18.71 -0.13 -0.46
CA PRO A 153 18.06 -0.52 0.78
C PRO A 153 18.71 0.18 1.99
N ALA A 154 17.90 0.83 2.82
CA ALA A 154 18.38 1.46 4.03
C ALA A 154 18.79 0.39 5.05
N ASN A 155 19.94 0.59 5.73
CA ASN A 155 20.36 -0.28 6.81
C ASN A 155 19.44 -0.13 8.04
N ASN A 156 18.96 1.09 8.27
CA ASN A 156 18.03 1.41 9.34
C ASN A 156 16.71 1.91 8.76
N PRO A 157 15.59 1.25 9.01
CA PRO A 157 14.30 1.74 8.57
C PRO A 157 13.98 3.07 9.27
N TYR A 158 13.27 3.96 8.54
CA TYR A 158 12.80 5.22 9.13
C TYR A 158 11.93 4.94 10.37
N PRO A 159 12.18 5.59 11.52
CA PRO A 159 11.49 5.31 12.77
C PRO A 159 10.01 5.68 12.67
N VAL A 160 9.12 4.68 12.82
CA VAL A 160 7.68 4.90 12.94
C VAL A 160 7.19 4.16 14.18
N THR A 161 6.59 4.90 15.11
CA THR A 161 6.08 4.36 16.36
C THR A 161 4.56 4.49 16.44
N VAL A 162 3.93 3.66 17.25
CA VAL A 162 2.49 3.72 17.54
C VAL A 162 2.33 4.15 18.99
N SER A 163 1.49 5.16 19.26
CA SER A 163 1.28 5.66 20.63
C SER A 163 0.69 4.58 21.53
N ARG A 164 0.99 4.68 22.82
CA ARG A 164 0.50 3.73 23.82
C ARG A 164 -1.03 3.67 23.89
N SER A 165 -1.69 4.80 23.71
CA SER A 165 -3.15 4.86 23.72
C SER A 165 -3.76 4.11 22.53
N LEU A 166 -3.16 4.22 21.35
CA LEU A 166 -3.62 3.50 20.15
C LEU A 166 -3.35 1.99 20.27
N GLN A 167 -2.21 1.59 20.80
CA GLN A 167 -1.90 0.19 21.11
C GLN A 167 -2.93 -0.39 22.10
N ASN A 168 -3.25 0.33 23.17
CA ASN A 168 -4.25 -0.08 24.14
C ASN A 168 -5.66 -0.18 23.54
N ARG A 169 -6.02 0.69 22.59
CA ARG A 169 -7.30 0.57 21.85
C ARG A 169 -7.34 -0.69 21.00
N GLN A 170 -6.26 -0.97 20.30
CA GLN A 170 -6.15 -2.18 19.48
C GLN A 170 -6.27 -3.44 20.34
N GLN A 171 -5.56 -3.50 21.44
CA GLN A 171 -5.57 -4.63 22.36
C GLN A 171 -6.97 -4.91 22.90
N ARG A 172 -7.66 -3.87 23.39
CA ARG A 172 -9.04 -4.01 23.91
C ARG A 172 -10.03 -4.53 22.86
N LEU A 173 -9.88 -4.14 21.60
CA LEU A 173 -10.73 -4.65 20.54
C LEU A 173 -10.43 -6.12 20.22
N LEU A 174 -9.16 -6.51 20.22
CA LEU A 174 -8.78 -7.91 20.02
C LEU A 174 -9.33 -8.80 21.12
N GLU A 175 -9.27 -8.38 22.39
CA GLU A 175 -9.80 -9.10 23.53
C GLU A 175 -11.32 -9.28 23.44
N ARG A 176 -12.06 -8.24 23.05
CA ARG A 176 -13.51 -8.32 22.85
C ARG A 176 -13.92 -9.33 21.79
N HIS A 177 -13.16 -9.42 20.72
CA HIS A 177 -13.48 -10.34 19.62
C HIS A 177 -12.90 -11.74 19.82
N GLY A 178 -11.81 -11.90 20.57
CA GLY A 178 -11.25 -13.20 20.94
C GLY A 178 -12.06 -13.93 22.02
N SER A 179 -12.89 -13.20 22.79
CA SER A 179 -13.77 -13.77 23.82
C SER A 179 -15.13 -14.22 23.28
N GLY A 180 -15.44 -13.95 22.01
CA GLY A 180 -16.72 -14.25 21.35
C GLY A 180 -16.78 -15.55 20.55
N GLU A 181 -15.67 -16.27 20.43
CA GLU A 181 -15.62 -17.59 19.78
C GLU A 181 -15.48 -18.70 20.85
N ARG A 182 -16.59 -18.97 21.55
CA ARG A 182 -16.82 -20.27 22.20
C ARG A 182 -18.29 -20.63 22.09
#